data_ddc89a2612d8d962d74cdaa9d1707409
#
_entry.id   ddc89a2612d8d962d74cdaa9d1707409
#
_cell.length_a   1.000
_cell.length_b   1.000
_cell.length_c   1.000
_cell.angle_alpha   90.00
_cell.angle_beta   90.00
_cell.angle_gamma   90.00
#
_symmetry.space_group_name_H-M   'P 1'
#
loop_
_entity.id
_entity.type
_entity.pdbx_description
1 polymer ?
#
loop_
_entity_poly.entity_id
_entity_poly.type
_entity_poly.pdbx_seq_one_letter_code
_entity_poly.pdbx_strand_id
1 'polypeptide(L)'
;QDGRQRLREALSRGDTCRVLLRNYRKDGSLFWNEMVVVPVRDAEGRLTHFAGHHRDAGERLRIDPKVSRDSLSGAHQPTTLAVRDDRLTGLYTLPYLEELLKRDWAVAHREQRSIAVFAIDIDALDLYNTTFGRAAGDSTIRRVAHVVSGCLRRSSDVTARIDGGSLIAFAPGLTYEQALSVGHLMAERVRDLRIHHPRSAVLRYISISVGVGAMVPGAADSPSSLMQKSQQQLQLAKKAGRNQAA
;
A
#
# COMPACT_ATOMS: atom_id res chain seq x y z
N GLN A 1 8.05 -1.03 -30.12
CA GLN A 1 9.45 -0.61 -29.92
C GLN A 1 10.06 -1.44 -28.78
N ASP A 2 11.31 -1.90 -28.96
CA ASP A 2 12.03 -2.67 -27.95
C ASP A 2 12.26 -1.80 -26.69
N GLY A 3 11.97 -2.31 -25.50
CA GLY A 3 12.17 -1.60 -24.24
C GLY A 3 13.60 -1.09 -24.05
N ARG A 4 14.59 -1.77 -24.62
CA ARG A 4 16.00 -1.33 -24.63
C ARG A 4 16.22 -0.08 -25.48
N GLN A 5 15.51 0.04 -26.59
CA GLN A 5 15.61 1.23 -27.44
C GLN A 5 14.98 2.44 -26.75
N ARG A 6 13.81 2.28 -26.16
CA ARG A 6 13.14 3.32 -25.35
C ARG A 6 14.01 3.82 -24.20
N LEU A 7 14.68 2.89 -23.50
CA LEU A 7 15.62 3.25 -22.44
C LEU A 7 16.77 4.09 -22.94
N ARG A 8 17.42 3.70 -24.06
CA ARG A 8 18.53 4.47 -24.67
C ARG A 8 18.10 5.88 -25.08
N GLU A 9 16.93 6.00 -25.72
CA GLU A 9 16.38 7.28 -26.13
C GLU A 9 16.11 8.20 -24.94
N ALA A 10 15.53 7.68 -23.86
CA ALA A 10 15.28 8.44 -22.64
C ALA A 10 16.58 8.88 -21.95
N LEU A 11 17.57 8.00 -21.85
CA LEU A 11 18.87 8.33 -21.29
C LEU A 11 19.58 9.43 -22.11
N SER A 12 19.51 9.37 -23.45
CA SER A 12 20.14 10.39 -24.32
C SER A 12 19.47 11.75 -24.22
N ARG A 13 18.17 11.79 -23.91
CA ARG A 13 17.40 13.05 -23.74
C ARG A 13 17.41 13.59 -22.31
N GLY A 14 17.88 12.81 -21.34
CA GLY A 14 17.79 13.17 -19.94
C GLY A 14 16.36 13.10 -19.40
N ASP A 15 15.55 12.18 -19.92
CA ASP A 15 14.13 12.01 -19.58
C ASP A 15 13.92 10.85 -18.61
N THR A 16 12.81 10.91 -17.89
CA THR A 16 12.31 9.77 -17.10
C THR A 16 11.80 8.67 -18.03
N CYS A 17 12.17 7.42 -17.74
CA CYS A 17 11.73 6.28 -18.52
C CYS A 17 11.30 5.11 -17.64
N ARG A 18 10.19 4.48 -18.01
CA ARG A 18 9.74 3.20 -17.44
C ARG A 18 9.71 2.15 -18.53
N VAL A 19 10.43 1.06 -18.32
CA VAL A 19 10.54 -0.04 -19.27
C VAL A 19 10.43 -1.39 -18.59
N LEU A 20 9.92 -2.35 -19.34
CA LEU A 20 9.90 -3.76 -18.95
C LEU A 20 10.93 -4.50 -19.80
N LEU A 21 11.92 -5.09 -19.15
CA LEU A 21 13.02 -5.78 -19.80
C LEU A 21 13.07 -7.24 -19.36
N ARG A 22 13.44 -8.12 -20.28
CA ARG A 22 13.81 -9.51 -19.92
C ARG A 22 15.22 -9.54 -19.36
N ASN A 23 15.37 -10.01 -18.14
CA ASN A 23 16.65 -10.20 -17.48
C ASN A 23 16.80 -11.65 -17.00
N TYR A 24 18.02 -12.03 -16.68
CA TYR A 24 18.35 -13.35 -16.17
C TYR A 24 18.94 -13.21 -14.77
N ARG A 25 18.51 -14.07 -13.84
CA ARG A 25 19.11 -14.19 -12.51
C ARG A 25 20.48 -14.86 -12.60
N LYS A 26 21.22 -14.86 -11.51
CA LYS A 26 22.52 -15.51 -11.41
C LYS A 26 22.45 -17.02 -11.67
N ASP A 27 21.33 -17.66 -11.37
CA ASP A 27 21.03 -19.07 -11.63
C ASP A 27 20.59 -19.35 -13.07
N GLY A 28 20.57 -18.35 -13.95
CA GLY A 28 20.15 -18.46 -15.34
C GLY A 28 18.63 -18.38 -15.55
N SER A 29 17.82 -18.29 -14.52
CA SER A 29 16.36 -18.17 -14.64
C SER A 29 15.97 -16.82 -15.23
N LEU A 30 15.00 -16.82 -16.15
CA LEU A 30 14.44 -15.63 -16.79
C LEU A 30 13.48 -14.93 -15.82
N PHE A 31 13.56 -13.60 -15.72
CA PHE A 31 12.55 -12.78 -15.05
C PHE A 31 12.28 -11.48 -15.83
N TRP A 32 11.11 -10.92 -15.61
CA TRP A 32 10.76 -9.63 -16.14
C TRP A 32 11.16 -8.54 -15.15
N ASN A 33 12.09 -7.70 -15.57
CA ASN A 33 12.56 -6.55 -14.80
C ASN A 33 11.81 -5.29 -15.23
N GLU A 34 10.97 -4.79 -14.36
CA GLU A 34 10.40 -3.45 -14.51
C GLU A 34 11.41 -2.44 -13.97
N MET A 35 11.89 -1.56 -14.83
CA MET A 35 12.89 -0.57 -14.50
C MET A 35 12.33 0.83 -14.72
N VAL A 36 12.47 1.69 -13.69
CA VAL A 36 12.19 3.13 -13.78
C VAL A 36 13.51 3.87 -13.65
N VAL A 37 13.80 4.75 -14.59
CA VAL A 37 15.00 5.59 -14.59
C VAL A 37 14.57 7.04 -14.53
N VAL A 38 15.16 7.79 -13.60
CA VAL A 38 14.86 9.20 -13.36
C VAL A 38 16.15 10.01 -13.42
N PRO A 39 16.21 11.12 -14.19
CA PRO A 39 17.38 11.99 -14.21
C PRO A 39 17.52 12.75 -12.89
N VAL A 40 18.72 12.80 -12.36
CA VAL A 40 19.10 13.62 -11.21
C VAL A 40 19.92 14.78 -11.69
N ARG A 41 19.51 15.99 -11.30
CA ARG A 41 20.13 17.24 -11.72
C ARG A 41 20.72 17.98 -10.51
N ASP A 42 21.78 18.76 -10.74
CA ASP A 42 22.35 19.65 -9.72
C ASP A 42 21.47 20.90 -9.50
N ALA A 43 21.91 21.78 -8.60
CA ALA A 43 21.20 23.02 -8.28
C ALA A 43 21.09 23.97 -9.50
N GLU A 44 21.99 23.82 -10.48
CA GLU A 44 22.04 24.59 -11.74
C GLU A 44 21.23 23.92 -12.86
N GLY A 45 20.54 22.79 -12.59
CA GLY A 45 19.69 22.08 -13.53
C GLY A 45 20.43 21.14 -14.49
N ARG A 46 21.76 20.97 -14.35
CA ARG A 46 22.57 20.08 -15.20
C ARG A 46 22.39 18.63 -14.80
N LEU A 47 22.23 17.75 -15.76
CA LEU A 47 22.14 16.32 -15.54
C LEU A 47 23.46 15.79 -14.96
N THR A 48 23.42 15.22 -13.75
CA THR A 48 24.58 14.64 -13.07
C THR A 48 24.61 13.13 -13.18
N HIS A 49 23.47 12.46 -12.99
CA HIS A 49 23.35 11.00 -13.09
C HIS A 49 21.90 10.60 -13.26
N PHE A 50 21.64 9.30 -13.38
CA PHE A 50 20.30 8.72 -13.35
C PHE A 50 20.14 7.84 -12.13
N ALA A 51 19.01 7.96 -11.44
CA ALA A 51 18.59 7.01 -10.42
C ALA A 51 17.72 5.94 -11.08
N GLY A 52 18.09 4.65 -10.87
CA GLY A 52 17.35 3.51 -11.40
C GLY A 52 16.66 2.72 -10.29
N HIS A 53 15.37 2.42 -10.45
CA HIS A 53 14.65 1.49 -9.60
C HIS A 53 14.31 0.23 -10.41
N HIS A 54 14.60 -0.94 -9.85
CA HIS A 54 14.40 -2.23 -10.49
C HIS A 54 13.42 -3.08 -9.69
N ARG A 55 12.55 -3.81 -10.39
CA ARG A 55 11.59 -4.70 -9.78
C ARG A 55 11.37 -5.95 -10.63
N ASP A 56 11.22 -7.10 -9.94
CA ASP A 56 10.73 -8.32 -10.57
C ASP A 56 9.21 -8.23 -10.81
N ALA A 57 8.83 -8.20 -12.07
CA ALA A 57 7.43 -8.16 -12.51
C ALA A 57 6.86 -9.55 -12.85
N GLY A 58 7.60 -10.63 -12.59
CA GLY A 58 7.25 -11.98 -13.03
C GLY A 58 5.94 -12.51 -12.43
N GLU A 59 5.66 -12.22 -11.18
CA GLU A 59 4.39 -12.62 -10.55
C GLU A 59 3.19 -11.88 -11.16
N ARG A 60 3.35 -10.60 -11.46
CA ARG A 60 2.29 -9.77 -12.05
C ARG A 60 1.93 -10.19 -13.48
N LEU A 61 2.91 -10.65 -14.26
CA LEU A 61 2.70 -11.14 -15.62
C LEU A 61 2.12 -12.56 -15.67
N ARG A 62 2.29 -13.34 -14.58
CA ARG A 62 1.65 -14.66 -14.45
C ARG A 62 0.15 -14.56 -14.14
N ILE A 63 -0.28 -13.47 -13.49
CA ILE A 63 -1.68 -13.27 -13.08
C ILE A 63 -2.51 -12.68 -14.22
N ASP A 64 -1.90 -11.94 -15.15
CA ASP A 64 -2.61 -11.35 -16.30
C ASP A 64 -1.80 -11.49 -17.60
N PRO A 65 -1.92 -12.62 -18.32
CA PRO A 65 -1.28 -12.82 -19.63
C PRO A 65 -1.77 -11.84 -20.71
N LYS A 66 -2.85 -11.09 -20.45
CA LYS A 66 -3.48 -10.12 -21.35
C LYS A 66 -3.09 -8.67 -21.10
N VAL A 67 -2.18 -8.37 -20.16
CA VAL A 67 -1.56 -7.04 -20.13
C VAL A 67 -0.69 -6.91 -21.37
N SER A 68 -1.39 -6.62 -22.45
CA SER A 68 -0.86 -6.45 -23.80
C SER A 68 0.26 -5.44 -23.82
N ARG A 69 1.26 -5.70 -24.66
CA ARG A 69 2.34 -4.81 -25.07
C ARG A 69 1.89 -3.38 -25.41
N ASP A 70 0.61 -3.19 -25.72
CA ASP A 70 0.03 -1.92 -26.19
C ASP A 70 -0.49 -1.01 -25.09
N SER A 71 -0.75 -1.51 -23.87
CA SER A 71 -1.21 -0.67 -22.74
C SER A 71 -0.12 0.24 -22.15
N LEU A 72 1.14 0.08 -22.58
CA LEU A 72 2.26 0.92 -22.17
C LEU A 72 2.55 2.07 -23.15
N SER A 73 1.82 2.18 -24.26
CA SER A 73 2.00 3.21 -25.30
C SER A 73 1.04 4.41 -25.17
N GLY A 74 0.13 4.40 -24.21
CA GLY A 74 -0.74 5.54 -23.91
C GLY A 74 0.06 6.66 -23.26
N ALA A 75 0.17 7.80 -23.97
CA ALA A 75 0.71 9.04 -23.45
C ALA A 75 -0.13 9.54 -22.27
N HIS A 76 0.14 9.04 -21.07
CA HIS A 76 -0.25 9.70 -19.83
C HIS A 76 0.85 10.68 -19.48
N GLN A 77 0.46 11.95 -19.36
CA GLN A 77 1.31 13.04 -18.82
C GLN A 77 1.99 12.57 -17.53
N PRO A 78 3.21 13.01 -17.21
CA PRO A 78 3.91 12.62 -16.01
C PRO A 78 3.20 13.23 -14.79
N THR A 79 2.18 12.54 -14.32
CA THR A 79 1.75 12.71 -12.93
C THR A 79 2.94 12.26 -12.10
N THR A 80 3.41 13.10 -11.22
CA THR A 80 4.48 12.88 -10.23
C THR A 80 4.48 11.40 -9.83
N LEU A 81 5.56 10.67 -10.17
CA LEU A 81 5.67 9.23 -9.87
C LEU A 81 5.57 9.07 -8.35
N ALA A 82 4.38 8.79 -7.87
CA ALA A 82 4.18 8.47 -6.47
C ALA A 82 5.06 7.27 -6.14
N VAL A 83 5.95 7.43 -5.16
CA VAL A 83 6.76 6.32 -4.64
C VAL A 83 5.78 5.22 -4.25
N ARG A 84 5.85 4.07 -4.92
CA ARG A 84 4.86 3.01 -4.78
C ARG A 84 4.92 2.34 -3.42
N ASP A 85 6.12 2.05 -2.94
CA ASP A 85 6.34 1.24 -1.75
C ASP A 85 6.91 2.10 -0.62
N ASP A 86 6.32 1.99 0.58
CA ASP A 86 6.83 2.63 1.80
C ASP A 86 8.16 2.00 2.21
N ARG A 87 9.18 2.82 2.42
CA ARG A 87 10.55 2.37 2.71
C ARG A 87 10.68 1.64 4.05
N LEU A 88 9.82 1.95 5.01
CA LEU A 88 9.90 1.35 6.33
C LEU A 88 9.24 -0.02 6.37
N THR A 89 8.08 -0.17 5.78
CA THR A 89 7.23 -1.36 5.91
C THR A 89 7.23 -2.27 4.69
N GLY A 90 7.60 -1.74 3.50
CA GLY A 90 7.44 -2.44 2.22
C GLY A 90 6.00 -2.51 1.73
N LEU A 91 5.04 -1.96 2.48
CA LEU A 91 3.66 -1.80 2.04
C LEU A 91 3.56 -0.73 0.94
N TYR A 92 2.40 -0.62 0.31
CA TYR A 92 2.16 0.48 -0.62
C TYR A 92 2.11 1.83 0.11
N THR A 93 2.29 2.91 -0.64
CA THR A 93 2.01 4.27 -0.19
C THR A 93 0.54 4.60 -0.40
N LEU A 94 0.01 5.56 0.35
CA LEU A 94 -1.37 6.00 0.21
C LEU A 94 -1.73 6.43 -1.23
N PRO A 95 -0.94 7.25 -1.95
CA PRO A 95 -1.28 7.64 -3.32
C PRO A 95 -1.40 6.45 -4.27
N TYR A 96 -0.56 5.43 -4.11
CA TYR A 96 -0.65 4.23 -4.94
C TYR A 96 -1.88 3.37 -4.59
N LEU A 97 -2.23 3.26 -3.30
CA LEU A 97 -3.46 2.59 -2.88
C LEU A 97 -4.70 3.29 -3.45
N GLU A 98 -4.74 4.63 -3.42
CA GLU A 98 -5.87 5.40 -3.98
C GLU A 98 -6.05 5.17 -5.47
N GLU A 99 -4.97 5.04 -6.24
CA GLU A 99 -5.02 4.69 -7.66
C GLU A 99 -5.65 3.29 -7.86
N LEU A 100 -5.19 2.30 -7.09
CA LEU A 100 -5.73 0.95 -7.14
C LEU A 100 -7.21 0.90 -6.70
N LEU A 101 -7.55 1.62 -5.63
CA LEU A 101 -8.92 1.68 -5.12
C LEU A 101 -9.89 2.30 -6.15
N LYS A 102 -9.47 3.34 -6.88
CA LYS A 102 -10.28 3.91 -7.98
C LYS A 102 -10.57 2.89 -9.08
N ARG A 103 -9.57 2.10 -9.45
CA ARG A 103 -9.73 1.03 -10.46
C ARG A 103 -10.71 -0.04 -9.98
N ASP A 104 -10.51 -0.54 -8.76
CA ASP A 104 -11.29 -1.64 -8.21
C ASP A 104 -12.71 -1.19 -7.83
N TRP A 105 -12.89 0.10 -7.51
CA TRP A 105 -14.19 0.74 -7.33
C TRP A 105 -15.04 0.66 -8.58
N ALA A 106 -14.48 0.99 -9.75
CA ALA A 106 -15.19 0.92 -11.02
C ALA A 106 -15.63 -0.53 -11.35
N VAL A 107 -14.78 -1.51 -11.02
CA VAL A 107 -15.11 -2.93 -11.18
C VAL A 107 -16.23 -3.33 -10.22
N ALA A 108 -16.12 -2.98 -8.93
CA ALA A 108 -17.11 -3.30 -7.90
C ALA A 108 -18.48 -2.67 -8.22
N HIS A 109 -18.50 -1.43 -8.71
CA HIS A 109 -19.73 -0.77 -9.16
C HIS A 109 -20.41 -1.51 -10.32
N ARG A 110 -19.64 -1.86 -11.35
CA ARG A 110 -20.16 -2.58 -12.53
C ARG A 110 -20.69 -3.97 -12.16
N GLU A 111 -19.97 -4.68 -11.29
CA GLU A 111 -20.30 -6.04 -10.89
C GLU A 111 -21.28 -6.11 -9.70
N GLN A 112 -21.72 -4.97 -9.18
CA GLN A 112 -22.57 -4.86 -8.00
C GLN A 112 -22.04 -5.66 -6.81
N ARG A 113 -20.72 -5.58 -6.59
CA ARG A 113 -20.00 -6.26 -5.52
C ARG A 113 -19.57 -5.28 -4.43
N SER A 114 -19.58 -5.75 -3.20
CA SER A 114 -19.09 -4.96 -2.07
C SER A 114 -17.58 -4.71 -2.18
N ILE A 115 -17.14 -3.58 -1.64
CA ILE A 115 -15.74 -3.27 -1.37
C ILE A 115 -15.63 -2.75 0.07
N ALA A 116 -14.64 -3.26 0.80
CA ALA A 116 -14.37 -2.85 2.17
C ALA A 116 -13.08 -2.05 2.26
N VAL A 117 -13.05 -1.03 3.12
CA VAL A 117 -11.86 -0.24 3.47
C VAL A 117 -11.65 -0.30 4.98
N PHE A 118 -10.39 -0.44 5.38
CA PHE A 118 -9.94 -0.50 6.76
C PHE A 118 -9.02 0.70 7.04
N ALA A 119 -9.39 1.55 7.97
CA ALA A 119 -8.48 2.56 8.54
C ALA A 119 -7.90 2.00 9.84
N ILE A 120 -6.59 1.95 9.97
CA ILE A 120 -5.91 1.23 11.06
C ILE A 120 -4.89 2.17 11.69
N ASP A 121 -4.78 2.13 13.02
CA ASP A 121 -3.81 2.93 13.74
C ASP A 121 -3.25 2.20 14.96
N ILE A 122 -1.93 2.32 15.17
CA ILE A 122 -1.25 1.73 16.32
C ILE A 122 -1.53 2.58 17.55
N ASP A 123 -2.16 2.00 18.56
CA ASP A 123 -2.55 2.70 19.77
C ASP A 123 -1.34 3.16 20.57
N ALA A 124 -1.34 4.43 20.96
CA ALA A 124 -0.34 5.06 21.82
C ALA A 124 1.13 4.92 21.32
N LEU A 125 1.35 4.89 20.01
CA LEU A 125 2.70 4.75 19.41
C LEU A 125 3.65 5.87 19.84
N ASP A 126 3.17 7.11 19.97
CA ASP A 126 4.00 8.24 20.41
C ASP A 126 4.54 8.02 21.83
N LEU A 127 3.72 7.47 22.73
CA LEU A 127 4.12 7.12 24.07
C LEU A 127 5.13 5.97 24.08
N TYR A 128 4.96 5.02 23.18
CA TYR A 128 5.92 3.93 22.95
C TYR A 128 7.26 4.47 22.46
N ASN A 129 7.25 5.35 21.47
CA ASN A 129 8.45 6.00 20.93
C ASN A 129 9.20 6.84 21.99
N THR A 130 8.45 7.54 22.84
CA THR A 130 9.04 8.31 23.96
C THR A 130 9.70 7.38 24.98
N THR A 131 9.19 6.17 25.16
CA THR A 131 9.70 5.21 26.16
C THR A 131 10.90 4.41 25.63
N PHE A 132 10.85 3.95 24.37
CA PHE A 132 11.82 3.01 23.82
C PHE A 132 12.65 3.56 22.65
N GLY A 133 12.38 4.80 22.24
CA GLY A 133 13.04 5.45 21.10
C GLY A 133 12.40 5.09 19.75
N ARG A 134 12.69 5.94 18.75
CA ARG A 134 12.13 5.82 17.39
C ARG A 134 12.50 4.51 16.69
N ALA A 135 13.73 4.01 16.90
CA ALA A 135 14.16 2.75 16.28
C ALA A 135 13.30 1.54 16.72
N ALA A 136 12.91 1.51 18.01
CA ALA A 136 11.99 0.52 18.54
C ALA A 136 10.58 0.67 17.96
N GLY A 137 10.10 1.93 17.80
CA GLY A 137 8.85 2.24 17.13
C GLY A 137 8.83 1.80 15.69
N ASP A 138 9.88 2.08 14.91
CA ASP A 138 10.01 1.64 13.52
C ASP A 138 10.00 0.11 13.38
N SER A 139 10.65 -0.59 14.31
CA SER A 139 10.59 -2.06 14.38
C SER A 139 9.17 -2.55 14.68
N THR A 140 8.47 -1.88 15.58
CA THR A 140 7.08 -2.19 15.92
C THR A 140 6.15 -1.95 14.74
N ILE A 141 6.27 -0.82 14.04
CA ILE A 141 5.50 -0.50 12.84
C ILE A 141 5.69 -1.59 11.78
N ARG A 142 6.92 -2.04 11.51
CA ARG A 142 7.19 -3.12 10.54
C ARG A 142 6.48 -4.42 10.92
N ARG A 143 6.55 -4.82 12.19
CA ARG A 143 5.91 -6.05 12.67
C ARG A 143 4.39 -5.97 12.58
N VAL A 144 3.80 -4.85 12.99
CA VAL A 144 2.35 -4.61 12.88
C VAL A 144 1.92 -4.61 11.41
N ALA A 145 2.62 -3.90 10.53
CA ALA A 145 2.34 -3.84 9.11
C ALA A 145 2.34 -5.23 8.45
N HIS A 146 3.33 -6.07 8.81
CA HIS A 146 3.40 -7.46 8.34
C HIS A 146 2.21 -8.30 8.80
N VAL A 147 1.80 -8.18 10.06
CA VAL A 147 0.65 -8.91 10.60
C VAL A 147 -0.66 -8.47 9.96
N VAL A 148 -0.86 -7.16 9.85
CA VAL A 148 -2.07 -6.57 9.22
C VAL A 148 -2.20 -7.02 7.77
N SER A 149 -1.15 -6.88 6.97
CA SER A 149 -1.17 -7.33 5.58
C SER A 149 -1.36 -8.84 5.44
N GLY A 150 -0.86 -9.63 6.38
CA GLY A 150 -1.07 -11.08 6.45
C GLY A 150 -2.50 -11.52 6.80
N CYS A 151 -3.37 -10.62 7.27
CA CYS A 151 -4.80 -10.89 7.47
C CYS A 151 -5.60 -10.76 6.16
N LEU A 152 -5.06 -10.04 5.18
CA LEU A 152 -5.62 -9.83 3.86
C LEU A 152 -4.82 -10.69 2.87
N ARG A 153 -5.42 -11.79 2.39
CA ARG A 153 -4.66 -12.86 1.70
C ARG A 153 -4.94 -12.97 0.20
N ARG A 154 -5.93 -12.23 -0.30
CA ARG A 154 -6.28 -12.29 -1.73
C ARG A 154 -5.34 -11.39 -2.52
N SER A 155 -5.07 -11.75 -3.76
CA SER A 155 -4.24 -10.94 -4.67
C SER A 155 -4.85 -9.55 -4.97
N SER A 156 -6.15 -9.41 -4.75
CA SER A 156 -6.89 -8.15 -4.87
C SER A 156 -6.84 -7.27 -3.62
N ASP A 157 -6.42 -7.83 -2.48
CA ASP A 157 -6.36 -7.08 -1.23
C ASP A 157 -5.11 -6.19 -1.23
N VAL A 158 -5.28 -4.97 -0.77
CA VAL A 158 -4.22 -3.95 -0.81
C VAL A 158 -4.05 -3.32 0.56
N THR A 159 -2.81 -3.19 1.01
CA THR A 159 -2.47 -2.51 2.27
C THR A 159 -1.40 -1.46 2.01
N ALA A 160 -1.59 -0.27 2.56
CA ALA A 160 -0.66 0.85 2.45
C ALA A 160 -0.38 1.45 3.83
N ARG A 161 0.77 2.12 3.94
CA ARG A 161 1.09 2.97 5.07
C ARG A 161 0.80 4.42 4.72
N ILE A 162 0.18 5.14 5.64
CA ILE A 162 -0.09 6.59 5.50
C ILE A 162 1.10 7.34 6.07
N ASP A 163 1.28 7.29 7.37
CA ASP A 163 2.38 7.89 8.12
C ASP A 163 2.49 7.24 9.52
N GLY A 164 3.55 7.51 10.26
CA GLY A 164 3.71 7.03 11.63
C GLY A 164 3.26 5.57 11.79
N GLY A 165 2.27 5.33 12.63
CA GLY A 165 1.62 4.05 12.88
C GLY A 165 0.29 3.86 12.15
N SER A 166 -0.08 4.77 11.24
CA SER A 166 -1.35 4.76 10.53
C SER A 166 -1.24 3.96 9.22
N LEU A 167 -2.11 2.98 9.07
CA LEU A 167 -2.22 2.12 7.89
C LEU A 167 -3.62 2.23 7.30
N ILE A 168 -3.74 1.90 6.03
CA ILE A 168 -5.03 1.77 5.34
C ILE A 168 -5.00 0.52 4.47
N ALA A 169 -6.13 -0.16 4.37
CA ALA A 169 -6.25 -1.30 3.47
C ALA A 169 -7.61 -1.30 2.78
N PHE A 170 -7.71 -1.98 1.64
CA PHE A 170 -9.00 -2.32 1.06
C PHE A 170 -9.03 -3.77 0.57
N ALA A 171 -10.24 -4.34 0.57
CA ALA A 171 -10.50 -5.70 0.12
C ALA A 171 -11.83 -5.76 -0.65
N PRO A 172 -11.80 -6.04 -1.97
CA PRO A 172 -13.00 -6.26 -2.76
C PRO A 172 -13.73 -7.53 -2.36
N GLY A 173 -15.07 -7.50 -2.41
CA GLY A 173 -15.94 -8.67 -2.23
C GLY A 173 -16.17 -9.06 -0.76
N LEU A 174 -15.84 -8.22 0.22
CA LEU A 174 -16.21 -8.42 1.61
C LEU A 174 -17.49 -7.66 1.94
N THR A 175 -18.46 -8.31 2.61
CA THR A 175 -19.58 -7.61 3.26
C THR A 175 -19.06 -6.85 4.50
N TYR A 176 -19.90 -5.99 5.08
CA TYR A 176 -19.52 -5.26 6.30
C TYR A 176 -19.20 -6.21 7.46
N GLU A 177 -20.01 -7.24 7.68
CA GLU A 177 -19.83 -8.23 8.75
C GLU A 177 -18.53 -9.02 8.57
N GLN A 178 -18.23 -9.42 7.32
CA GLN A 178 -16.97 -10.09 7.00
C GLN A 178 -15.77 -9.17 7.22
N ALA A 179 -15.86 -7.92 6.78
CA ALA A 179 -14.81 -6.94 6.98
C ALA A 179 -14.62 -6.61 8.47
N LEU A 180 -15.69 -6.47 9.23
CA LEU A 180 -15.61 -6.27 10.68
C LEU A 180 -14.90 -7.46 11.38
N SER A 181 -15.22 -8.69 10.97
CA SER A 181 -14.53 -9.89 11.47
C SER A 181 -13.04 -9.89 11.14
N VAL A 182 -12.66 -9.45 9.95
CA VAL A 182 -11.24 -9.27 9.57
C VAL A 182 -10.58 -8.18 10.41
N GLY A 183 -11.26 -7.07 10.68
CA GLY A 183 -10.76 -5.99 11.53
C GLY A 183 -10.49 -6.49 12.98
N HIS A 184 -11.39 -7.27 13.54
CA HIS A 184 -11.18 -7.91 14.85
C HIS A 184 -10.00 -8.89 14.84
N LEU A 185 -9.87 -9.71 13.78
CA LEU A 185 -8.73 -10.61 13.61
C LEU A 185 -7.40 -9.84 13.51
N MET A 186 -7.36 -8.69 12.83
CA MET A 186 -6.18 -7.82 12.81
C MET A 186 -5.79 -7.37 14.22
N ALA A 187 -6.75 -6.87 15.00
CA ALA A 187 -6.50 -6.40 16.36
C ALA A 187 -6.02 -7.54 17.28
N GLU A 188 -6.62 -8.71 17.18
CA GLU A 188 -6.20 -9.90 17.93
C GLU A 188 -4.77 -10.33 17.59
N ARG A 189 -4.44 -10.48 16.31
CA ARG A 189 -3.12 -10.92 15.87
C ARG A 189 -2.01 -9.92 16.20
N VAL A 190 -2.30 -8.61 16.17
CA VAL A 190 -1.34 -7.61 16.62
C VAL A 190 -1.10 -7.73 18.12
N ARG A 191 -2.14 -7.91 18.93
CA ARG A 191 -2.02 -8.17 20.37
C ARG A 191 -1.19 -9.42 20.67
N ASP A 192 -1.33 -10.46 19.86
CA ASP A 192 -0.57 -11.72 19.99
C ASP A 192 0.93 -11.57 19.68
N LEU A 193 1.36 -10.48 19.07
CA LEU A 193 2.79 -10.13 18.96
C LEU A 193 3.43 -9.92 20.34
N ARG A 194 2.64 -9.64 21.38
CA ARG A 194 3.05 -9.37 22.77
C ARG A 194 4.22 -8.40 22.88
N ILE A 195 4.22 -7.36 22.05
CA ILE A 195 5.21 -6.28 22.14
C ILE A 195 4.88 -5.46 23.37
N HIS A 196 5.74 -5.52 24.38
CA HIS A 196 5.49 -4.91 25.69
C HIS A 196 5.40 -3.38 25.58
N HIS A 197 4.34 -2.78 26.14
CA HIS A 197 4.07 -1.34 26.18
C HIS A 197 3.64 -0.91 27.59
N PRO A 198 4.60 -0.78 28.54
CA PRO A 198 4.30 -0.63 29.97
C PRO A 198 3.56 0.65 30.33
N ARG A 199 3.67 1.69 29.51
CA ARG A 199 3.05 3.01 29.74
C ARG A 199 1.72 3.18 29.00
N SER A 200 1.27 2.18 28.23
CA SER A 200 -0.02 2.27 27.56
C SER A 200 -1.17 2.16 28.56
N ALA A 201 -2.11 3.10 28.46
CA ALA A 201 -3.37 3.05 29.21
C ALA A 201 -4.38 2.05 28.66
N VAL A 202 -4.13 1.47 27.46
CA VAL A 202 -5.04 0.52 26.79
C VAL A 202 -4.75 -0.90 27.23
N LEU A 203 -3.54 -1.36 26.96
CA LEU A 203 -3.03 -2.70 27.30
C LEU A 203 -1.52 -2.61 27.60
N ARG A 204 -0.99 -3.60 28.35
CA ARG A 204 0.47 -3.73 28.54
C ARG A 204 1.24 -4.14 27.28
N TYR A 205 0.55 -4.28 26.17
CA TYR A 205 1.10 -4.65 24.87
C TYR A 205 0.65 -3.66 23.79
N ILE A 206 1.40 -3.59 22.72
CA ILE A 206 0.98 -2.86 21.52
C ILE A 206 -0.36 -3.43 21.03
N SER A 207 -1.28 -2.53 20.73
CA SER A 207 -2.58 -2.82 20.13
C SER A 207 -2.84 -1.90 18.95
N ILE A 208 -3.86 -2.20 18.18
CA ILE A 208 -4.37 -1.36 17.10
C ILE A 208 -5.86 -1.10 17.26
N SER A 209 -6.31 0.03 16.79
CA SER A 209 -7.71 0.32 16.53
C SER A 209 -7.97 0.26 15.03
N VAL A 210 -9.11 -0.29 14.65
CA VAL A 210 -9.49 -0.49 13.25
C VAL A 210 -10.88 0.11 13.01
N GLY A 211 -11.00 0.98 12.03
CA GLY A 211 -12.29 1.47 11.55
C GLY A 211 -12.65 0.81 10.22
N VAL A 212 -13.83 0.24 10.12
CA VAL A 212 -14.28 -0.51 8.95
C VAL A 212 -15.39 0.23 8.23
N GLY A 213 -15.23 0.38 6.92
CA GLY A 213 -16.30 0.79 6.00
C GLY A 213 -16.46 -0.25 4.92
N ALA A 214 -17.70 -0.60 4.57
CA ALA A 214 -17.98 -1.43 3.41
C ALA A 214 -19.29 -1.00 2.74
N MET A 215 -19.33 -1.11 1.41
CA MET A 215 -20.53 -0.84 0.61
C MET A 215 -20.43 -1.49 -0.76
N VAL A 216 -21.55 -1.67 -1.41
CA VAL A 216 -21.65 -1.84 -2.86
C VAL A 216 -21.66 -0.44 -3.46
N PRO A 217 -20.70 -0.07 -4.33
CA PRO A 217 -20.63 1.27 -4.89
C PRO A 217 -21.89 1.65 -5.69
N GLY A 218 -22.57 2.72 -5.31
CA GLY A 218 -23.68 3.34 -6.05
C GLY A 218 -23.19 4.50 -6.93
N ALA A 219 -24.08 5.08 -7.72
CA ALA A 219 -23.77 6.18 -8.63
C ALA A 219 -23.36 7.49 -7.91
N ALA A 220 -23.84 7.71 -6.68
CA ALA A 220 -23.52 8.89 -5.87
C ALA A 220 -22.31 8.67 -4.94
N ASP A 221 -21.81 7.44 -4.84
CA ASP A 221 -20.74 7.10 -3.93
C ASP A 221 -19.35 7.33 -4.56
N SER A 222 -18.34 7.47 -3.72
CA SER A 222 -16.94 7.64 -4.15
C SER A 222 -15.98 6.84 -3.28
N PRO A 223 -14.81 6.47 -3.80
CA PRO A 223 -13.74 5.88 -2.99
C PRO A 223 -13.41 6.72 -1.75
N SER A 224 -13.39 8.04 -1.90
CA SER A 224 -13.08 8.97 -0.81
C SER A 224 -14.15 8.96 0.29
N SER A 225 -15.43 8.84 -0.07
CA SER A 225 -16.50 8.75 0.94
C SER A 225 -16.40 7.46 1.77
N LEU A 226 -16.02 6.35 1.14
CA LEU A 226 -15.81 5.10 1.87
C LEU A 226 -14.57 5.16 2.77
N MET A 227 -13.47 5.76 2.31
CA MET A 227 -12.28 6.01 3.13
C MET A 227 -12.63 6.90 4.33
N GLN A 228 -13.40 7.96 4.12
CA GLN A 228 -13.87 8.86 5.20
C GLN A 228 -14.74 8.10 6.21
N LYS A 229 -15.62 7.23 5.75
CA LYS A 229 -16.43 6.37 6.62
C LYS A 229 -15.56 5.46 7.50
N SER A 230 -14.57 4.80 6.92
CA SER A 230 -13.65 3.98 7.70
C SER A 230 -12.84 4.79 8.73
N GLN A 231 -12.44 6.02 8.39
CA GLN A 231 -11.78 6.93 9.35
C GLN A 231 -12.71 7.34 10.50
N GLN A 232 -13.99 7.60 10.24
CA GLN A 232 -14.97 7.89 11.28
C GLN A 232 -15.14 6.70 12.23
N GLN A 233 -15.23 5.48 11.69
CA GLN A 233 -15.31 4.27 12.51
C GLN A 233 -14.03 4.05 13.33
N LEU A 234 -12.84 4.35 12.79
CA LEU A 234 -11.60 4.32 13.56
C LEU A 234 -11.65 5.26 14.77
N GLN A 235 -12.20 6.46 14.61
CA GLN A 235 -12.38 7.39 15.75
C GLN A 235 -13.35 6.82 16.79
N LEU A 236 -14.40 6.13 16.37
CA LEU A 236 -15.35 5.46 17.28
C LEU A 236 -14.64 4.32 18.01
N ALA A 237 -13.87 3.47 17.35
CA ALA A 237 -13.08 2.42 17.96
C ALA A 237 -12.11 2.97 19.03
N LYS A 238 -11.44 4.10 18.71
CA LYS A 238 -10.55 4.77 19.66
C LYS A 238 -11.27 5.33 20.88
N LYS A 239 -12.46 5.93 20.69
CA LYS A 239 -13.29 6.45 21.79
C LYS A 239 -13.88 5.34 22.66
N ALA A 240 -14.23 4.22 22.08
CA ALA A 240 -14.79 3.06 22.77
C ALA A 240 -13.77 2.21 23.57
N GLY A 241 -12.51 2.69 23.68
CA GLY A 241 -11.48 2.05 24.51
C GLY A 241 -10.30 1.48 23.73
N ARG A 242 -10.25 1.70 22.41
CA ARG A 242 -9.17 1.19 21.52
C ARG A 242 -9.11 -0.35 21.45
N ASN A 243 -8.04 -0.90 20.86
CA ASN A 243 -7.78 -2.34 20.77
C ASN A 243 -8.97 -3.15 20.21
N GLN A 244 -9.65 -2.64 19.20
CA GLN A 244 -10.86 -3.20 18.60
C GLN A 244 -11.10 -2.69 17.20
N ALA A 245 -12.07 -3.32 16.51
CA ALA A 245 -12.64 -2.81 15.27
C ALA A 245 -14.05 -2.24 15.51
N ALA A 246 -14.45 -1.24 14.70
CA ALA A 246 -15.78 -0.65 14.66
C ALA A 246 -16.20 -0.35 13.21
#